data_ac26d894f9e71781bc392d963bf21549
#
_entry.id   ac26d894f9e71781bc392d963bf21549
#
_cell.length_a   1.000
_cell.length_b   1.000
_cell.length_c   1.000
_cell.angle_alpha   90.00
_cell.angle_beta   90.00
_cell.angle_gamma   90.00
#
_symmetry.space_group_name_H-M   'P 1'
#
loop_
_entity.id
_entity.type
_entity.pdbx_description
1 polymer ?
#
loop_
_entity_poly.entity_id
_entity_poly.type
_entity_poly.pdbx_seq_one_letter_code
_entity_poly.pdbx_strand_id
1 'polypeptide(L)'
;MPNKFVILSILLVCTVAVTAQAVTVEEPEIYTLRLDEATVVKGYTFVSPDGDFKVGVRDRAVEEPVTVRFKKIPDSHMLTPLEKALGEKASDIWEFDILADDGSVGKLVRPIYIAIGITNEKMNRKVMYYFDKGQDMWRALPSSIDLESNIIRAVIYLPYARLALFDEPDATTYEAYASWYPTELTKRNRMGCASNVYPMDTAVWVCRLDDLSKCTISRVISVGPFVDGRVVDLTKMAFEEIGNPRGGILGVRMFLRDE
;
A
#
# COMPACT_ATOMS: atom_id res chain seq x y z
N MET A 1 -13.04 90.21 10.26
CA MET A 1 -11.83 89.35 10.15
C MET A 1 -12.31 87.92 10.38
N PRO A 2 -12.31 86.99 9.38
CA PRO A 2 -12.73 85.63 9.58
C PRO A 2 -11.51 84.72 9.85
N ASN A 3 -11.58 83.99 10.94
CA ASN A 3 -10.64 82.97 11.34
C ASN A 3 -10.70 81.75 10.39
N LYS A 4 -9.56 81.43 9.75
CA LYS A 4 -9.40 80.25 8.98
C LYS A 4 -8.97 79.11 9.90
N PHE A 5 -9.85 78.16 10.12
CA PHE A 5 -9.49 76.85 10.70
C PHE A 5 -8.81 75.97 9.63
N VAL A 6 -7.56 75.60 9.86
CA VAL A 6 -6.85 74.58 9.07
C VAL A 6 -7.08 73.20 9.76
N ILE A 7 -7.82 72.30 9.10
CA ILE A 7 -8.00 70.93 9.54
C ILE A 7 -6.84 70.16 8.93
N LEU A 8 -5.94 69.69 9.82
CA LEU A 8 -4.83 68.79 9.47
C LEU A 8 -5.34 67.35 9.55
N SER A 9 -5.65 66.75 8.39
CA SER A 9 -6.00 65.32 8.30
C SER A 9 -4.72 64.49 8.35
N ILE A 10 -4.52 63.79 9.45
CA ILE A 10 -3.44 62.80 9.59
C ILE A 10 -3.93 61.50 8.98
N LEU A 11 -3.37 61.13 7.83
CA LEU A 11 -3.60 59.82 7.18
C LEU A 11 -2.73 58.77 7.88
N LEU A 12 -3.34 57.96 8.73
CA LEU A 12 -2.66 56.83 9.36
C LEU A 12 -2.57 55.68 8.33
N VAL A 13 -1.39 55.51 7.72
CA VAL A 13 -1.10 54.35 6.84
C VAL A 13 -0.73 53.18 7.72
N CYS A 14 -1.65 52.24 7.94
CA CYS A 14 -1.36 50.95 8.54
C CYS A 14 -0.67 50.08 7.50
N THR A 15 0.66 49.97 7.56
CA THR A 15 1.42 48.95 6.84
C THR A 15 1.27 47.63 7.56
N VAL A 16 0.43 46.73 7.02
CA VAL A 16 0.39 45.33 7.43
C VAL A 16 1.65 44.64 6.88
N ALA A 17 2.61 44.40 7.72
CA ALA A 17 3.77 43.58 7.36
C ALA A 17 3.29 42.11 7.24
N VAL A 18 3.10 41.65 6.00
CA VAL A 18 2.90 40.24 5.70
C VAL A 18 4.28 39.58 5.81
N THR A 19 4.55 38.93 6.95
CA THR A 19 5.70 38.04 7.10
C THR A 19 5.44 36.81 6.26
N ALA A 20 6.05 36.75 5.08
CA ALA A 20 6.12 35.52 4.31
C ALA A 20 6.98 34.53 5.14
N GLN A 21 6.33 33.50 5.71
CA GLN A 21 7.08 32.36 6.23
C GLN A 21 7.70 31.65 5.04
N ALA A 22 9.02 31.59 5.02
CA ALA A 22 9.75 30.78 4.06
C ALA A 22 9.40 29.32 4.31
N VAL A 23 8.68 28.69 3.37
CA VAL A 23 8.47 27.24 3.36
C VAL A 23 9.83 26.63 3.03
N THR A 24 10.48 26.00 4.01
CA THR A 24 11.67 25.19 3.80
C THR A 24 11.20 23.92 3.08
N VAL A 25 11.56 23.79 1.81
CA VAL A 25 11.36 22.54 1.07
C VAL A 25 12.55 21.64 1.43
N GLU A 26 12.30 20.57 2.16
CA GLU A 26 13.30 19.53 2.40
C GLU A 26 13.63 18.82 1.08
N GLU A 27 14.93 18.68 0.78
CA GLU A 27 15.35 17.89 -0.37
C GLU A 27 15.12 16.40 -0.08
N PRO A 28 14.66 15.60 -1.08
CA PRO A 28 14.45 14.17 -0.88
C PRO A 28 15.75 13.46 -0.58
N GLU A 29 15.74 12.59 0.43
CA GLU A 29 16.86 11.70 0.71
C GLU A 29 16.99 10.65 -0.41
N ILE A 30 18.14 10.61 -1.07
CA ILE A 30 18.42 9.68 -2.17
C ILE A 30 19.42 8.63 -1.71
N TYR A 31 19.04 7.38 -1.83
CA TYR A 31 19.88 6.23 -1.54
C TYR A 31 20.23 5.51 -2.84
N THR A 32 21.50 5.16 -2.99
CA THR A 32 22.01 4.55 -4.21
C THR A 32 22.89 3.36 -3.87
N LEU A 33 22.69 2.23 -4.54
CA LEU A 33 23.57 1.09 -4.46
C LEU A 33 23.80 0.49 -5.83
N ARG A 34 25.06 0.15 -6.12
CA ARG A 34 25.46 -0.59 -7.31
C ARG A 34 25.43 -2.09 -7.03
N LEU A 35 24.75 -2.83 -7.88
CA LEU A 35 24.82 -4.30 -7.97
C LEU A 35 25.82 -4.68 -9.04
N ASP A 36 26.97 -5.21 -8.63
CA ASP A 36 27.96 -5.80 -9.53
C ASP A 36 27.52 -7.20 -10.02
N GLU A 37 28.28 -7.80 -10.93
CA GLU A 37 27.99 -9.14 -11.47
C GLU A 37 27.80 -10.20 -10.39
N ALA A 38 28.64 -10.19 -9.34
CA ALA A 38 28.57 -11.17 -8.27
C ALA A 38 27.30 -11.03 -7.44
N THR A 39 26.84 -9.80 -7.24
CA THR A 39 25.61 -9.48 -6.52
C THR A 39 24.37 -9.76 -7.38
N VAL A 40 24.40 -9.47 -8.67
CA VAL A 40 23.33 -9.82 -9.61
C VAL A 40 23.05 -11.33 -9.64
N VAL A 41 24.10 -12.17 -9.60
CA VAL A 41 23.93 -13.62 -9.56
C VAL A 41 23.29 -14.12 -8.26
N LYS A 42 23.57 -13.46 -7.13
CA LYS A 42 23.04 -13.87 -5.81
C LYS A 42 21.71 -13.24 -5.45
N GLY A 43 21.40 -12.11 -6.05
CA GLY A 43 20.33 -11.22 -5.60
C GLY A 43 20.72 -10.40 -4.38
N TYR A 44 19.96 -9.35 -4.12
CA TYR A 44 20.16 -8.48 -2.98
C TYR A 44 18.85 -7.82 -2.53
N THR A 45 18.71 -7.55 -1.24
CA THR A 45 17.60 -6.76 -0.71
C THR A 45 18.14 -5.48 -0.11
N PHE A 46 17.63 -4.38 -0.64
CA PHE A 46 17.83 -3.07 -0.08
C PHE A 46 16.86 -2.83 1.05
N VAL A 47 17.32 -2.10 2.05
CA VAL A 47 16.47 -1.63 3.16
C VAL A 47 16.82 -0.18 3.37
N SER A 48 15.81 0.70 3.43
CA SER A 48 16.01 2.10 3.82
C SER A 48 16.56 2.19 5.26
N PRO A 49 17.26 3.25 5.64
CA PRO A 49 17.84 3.38 6.98
C PRO A 49 16.81 3.29 8.12
N ASP A 50 15.58 3.78 7.89
CA ASP A 50 14.45 3.67 8.82
C ASP A 50 13.79 2.28 8.81
N GLY A 51 14.10 1.43 7.82
CA GLY A 51 13.52 0.09 7.66
C GLY A 51 12.17 0.06 6.95
N ASP A 52 11.61 1.20 6.62
CA ASP A 52 10.24 1.35 6.12
C ASP A 52 10.08 1.05 4.63
N PHE A 53 11.18 0.99 3.88
CA PHE A 53 11.15 0.63 2.46
C PHE A 53 12.18 -0.43 2.13
N LYS A 54 11.76 -1.45 1.38
CA LYS A 54 12.66 -2.53 0.94
C LYS A 54 12.44 -2.82 -0.54
N VAL A 55 13.54 -2.99 -1.26
CA VAL A 55 13.56 -3.45 -2.66
C VAL A 55 14.40 -4.72 -2.73
N GLY A 56 13.77 -5.83 -3.06
CA GLY A 56 14.42 -7.12 -3.23
C GLY A 56 14.64 -7.43 -4.71
N VAL A 57 15.88 -7.32 -5.17
CA VAL A 57 16.30 -7.78 -6.50
C VAL A 57 16.73 -9.24 -6.36
N ARG A 58 15.96 -10.16 -6.94
CA ARG A 58 16.24 -11.61 -6.89
C ARG A 58 17.51 -11.96 -7.67
N ASP A 59 17.99 -13.19 -7.43
CA ASP A 59 19.03 -13.77 -8.26
C ASP A 59 18.69 -13.65 -9.74
N ARG A 60 19.59 -13.09 -10.51
CA ARG A 60 19.45 -12.89 -11.97
C ARG A 60 18.13 -12.22 -12.38
N ALA A 61 17.61 -11.32 -11.56
CA ALA A 61 16.44 -10.51 -11.93
C ALA A 61 16.77 -9.43 -12.96
N VAL A 62 18.06 -9.09 -13.07
CA VAL A 62 18.66 -8.27 -14.14
C VAL A 62 19.75 -9.06 -14.85
N GLU A 63 20.02 -8.76 -16.10
CA GLU A 63 21.03 -9.50 -16.92
C GLU A 63 22.44 -8.96 -16.73
N GLU A 64 22.57 -7.70 -16.34
CA GLU A 64 23.84 -6.95 -16.25
C GLU A 64 23.92 -6.17 -14.92
N PRO A 65 25.12 -5.68 -14.55
CA PRO A 65 25.27 -4.77 -13.41
C PRO A 65 24.37 -3.56 -13.55
N VAL A 66 23.71 -3.20 -12.43
CA VAL A 66 22.79 -2.07 -12.38
C VAL A 66 23.00 -1.24 -11.11
N THR A 67 22.53 -0.02 -11.16
CA THR A 67 22.42 0.85 -10.00
C THR A 67 20.96 0.92 -9.57
N VAL A 68 20.67 0.52 -8.35
CA VAL A 68 19.36 0.72 -7.72
C VAL A 68 19.42 2.03 -6.94
N ARG A 69 18.52 2.92 -7.24
CA ARG A 69 18.35 4.19 -6.58
C ARG A 69 16.94 4.27 -6.04
N PHE A 70 16.78 4.69 -4.82
CA PHE A 70 15.47 5.00 -4.26
C PHE A 70 15.53 6.27 -3.42
N LYS A 71 14.39 6.94 -3.31
CA LYS A 71 14.24 8.17 -2.55
C LYS A 71 12.92 8.20 -1.82
N LYS A 72 12.94 8.78 -0.64
CA LYS A 72 11.77 9.16 0.14
C LYS A 72 11.31 10.53 -0.31
N ILE A 73 10.03 10.68 -0.61
CA ILE A 73 9.43 11.97 -0.91
C ILE A 73 9.12 12.66 0.43
N PRO A 74 9.60 13.90 0.66
CA PRO A 74 9.41 14.58 1.93
C PRO A 74 7.96 14.75 2.33
N ASP A 75 7.69 14.77 3.63
CA ASP A 75 6.35 15.01 4.18
C ASP A 75 5.80 16.42 3.85
N SER A 76 6.70 17.38 3.53
CA SER A 76 6.33 18.69 2.99
C SER A 76 5.67 18.63 1.61
N HIS A 77 5.74 17.47 0.92
CA HIS A 77 5.04 17.25 -0.34
C HIS A 77 3.53 17.24 -0.10
N MET A 78 2.85 18.28 -0.56
CA MET A 78 1.39 18.31 -0.52
C MET A 78 0.82 17.26 -1.46
N LEU A 79 -0.03 16.37 -0.91
CA LEU A 79 -0.74 15.40 -1.72
C LEU A 79 -1.53 16.08 -2.82
N THR A 80 -1.37 15.60 -4.04
CA THR A 80 -2.18 16.02 -5.19
C THR A 80 -3.66 15.67 -4.97
N PRO A 81 -4.60 16.30 -5.71
CA PRO A 81 -6.01 15.89 -5.64
C PRO A 81 -6.24 14.41 -5.91
N LEU A 82 -5.44 13.81 -6.82
CA LEU A 82 -5.48 12.38 -7.12
C LEU A 82 -5.05 11.54 -5.91
N GLU A 83 -3.97 11.90 -5.24
CA GLU A 83 -3.49 11.20 -4.04
C GLU A 83 -4.51 11.31 -2.89
N LYS A 84 -5.10 12.49 -2.70
CA LYS A 84 -6.17 12.69 -1.70
C LYS A 84 -7.42 11.84 -1.97
N ALA A 85 -7.72 11.57 -3.25
CA ALA A 85 -8.86 10.73 -3.62
C ALA A 85 -8.64 9.24 -3.31
N LEU A 86 -7.40 8.79 -3.09
CA LEU A 86 -7.10 7.40 -2.71
C LEU A 86 -7.38 7.12 -1.22
N GLY A 87 -7.58 8.15 -0.43
CA GLY A 87 -7.77 8.03 1.01
C GLY A 87 -6.63 8.67 1.80
N GLU A 88 -6.53 8.31 3.07
CA GLU A 88 -5.48 8.81 3.94
C GLU A 88 -4.17 8.06 3.70
N LYS A 89 -3.06 8.79 3.68
CA LYS A 89 -1.73 8.21 3.52
C LYS A 89 -1.38 7.30 4.72
N ALA A 90 -1.01 6.06 4.43
CA ALA A 90 -0.65 5.04 5.41
C ALA A 90 0.84 4.67 5.40
N SER A 91 1.63 5.30 4.54
CA SER A 91 3.09 5.24 4.50
C SER A 91 3.68 6.50 3.90
N ASP A 92 5.00 6.65 3.96
CA ASP A 92 5.70 7.59 3.11
C ASP A 92 5.55 7.24 1.64
N ILE A 93 5.76 8.23 0.76
CA ILE A 93 5.82 8.03 -0.69
C ILE A 93 7.28 7.73 -1.05
N TRP A 94 7.49 6.61 -1.72
CA TRP A 94 8.79 6.16 -2.15
C TRP A 94 8.89 6.14 -3.68
N GLU A 95 10.02 6.55 -4.22
CA GLU A 95 10.36 6.32 -5.62
C GLU A 95 11.60 5.45 -5.72
N PHE A 96 11.62 4.54 -6.69
CA PHE A 96 12.82 3.79 -7.02
C PHE A 96 13.04 3.73 -8.53
N ASP A 97 14.33 3.60 -8.90
CA ASP A 97 14.78 3.35 -10.26
C ASP A 97 15.85 2.26 -10.23
N ILE A 98 15.83 1.40 -11.25
CA ILE A 98 16.92 0.47 -11.57
C ILE A 98 17.54 0.94 -12.88
N LEU A 99 18.79 1.34 -12.84
CA LEU A 99 19.50 1.97 -13.95
C LEU A 99 20.66 1.10 -14.41
N ALA A 100 20.81 0.94 -15.72
CA ALA A 100 21.99 0.36 -16.35
C ALA A 100 23.19 1.33 -16.20
N ASP A 101 24.41 0.88 -16.54
CA ASP A 101 25.63 1.68 -16.40
C ASP A 101 25.67 2.92 -17.31
N ASP A 102 24.98 2.89 -18.41
CA ASP A 102 24.82 4.04 -19.32
C ASP A 102 23.74 5.04 -18.84
N GLY A 103 23.13 4.78 -17.69
CA GLY A 103 22.05 5.59 -17.12
C GLY A 103 20.68 5.34 -17.70
N SER A 104 20.54 4.43 -18.66
CA SER A 104 19.25 3.99 -19.17
C SER A 104 18.50 3.15 -18.15
N VAL A 105 17.20 2.96 -18.36
CA VAL A 105 16.37 2.11 -17.49
C VAL A 105 16.81 0.66 -17.63
N GLY A 106 17.17 0.04 -16.49
CA GLY A 106 17.60 -1.36 -16.45
C GLY A 106 16.47 -2.32 -16.85
N LYS A 107 16.84 -3.40 -17.52
CA LYS A 107 15.90 -4.41 -17.98
C LYS A 107 15.71 -5.49 -16.91
N LEU A 108 14.47 -5.66 -16.46
CA LEU A 108 14.10 -6.78 -15.59
C LEU A 108 13.74 -8.01 -16.43
N VAL A 109 14.33 -9.15 -16.10
CA VAL A 109 13.97 -10.46 -16.66
C VAL A 109 13.16 -11.30 -15.67
N ARG A 110 13.16 -10.89 -14.39
CA ARG A 110 12.32 -11.43 -13.32
C ARG A 110 11.73 -10.29 -12.50
N PRO A 111 10.62 -10.53 -11.82
CA PRO A 111 10.04 -9.52 -10.95
C PRO A 111 10.95 -9.22 -9.74
N ILE A 112 10.80 -8.03 -9.23
CA ILE A 112 11.41 -7.61 -7.97
C ILE A 112 10.35 -7.56 -6.86
N TYR A 113 10.79 -7.63 -5.60
CA TYR A 113 9.96 -7.51 -4.43
C TYR A 113 10.03 -6.10 -3.88
N ILE A 114 8.88 -5.58 -3.51
CA ILE A 114 8.77 -4.32 -2.78
C ILE A 114 8.11 -4.61 -1.43
N ALA A 115 8.58 -3.96 -0.38
CA ALA A 115 7.90 -3.93 0.90
C ALA A 115 7.89 -2.50 1.45
N ILE A 116 6.75 -2.09 1.99
CA ILE A 116 6.55 -0.75 2.58
C ILE A 116 6.00 -0.92 3.99
N GLY A 117 6.61 -0.23 4.96
CA GLY A 117 6.17 -0.14 6.34
C GLY A 117 4.85 0.64 6.44
N ILE A 118 3.99 0.20 7.35
CA ILE A 118 2.75 0.89 7.68
C ILE A 118 3.08 1.90 8.78
N THR A 119 2.85 3.18 8.53
CA THR A 119 3.18 4.26 9.47
C THR A 119 2.00 4.74 10.30
N ASN A 120 0.77 4.35 9.93
CA ASN A 120 -0.42 4.69 10.71
C ASN A 120 -1.00 3.46 11.42
N GLU A 121 -1.59 3.67 12.60
CA GLU A 121 -2.17 2.62 13.44
C GLU A 121 -3.64 2.32 13.12
N LYS A 122 -4.21 2.95 12.09
CA LYS A 122 -5.62 2.74 11.76
C LYS A 122 -5.87 1.32 11.27
N MET A 123 -6.98 0.74 11.70
CA MET A 123 -7.40 -0.62 11.34
C MET A 123 -7.97 -0.73 9.92
N ASN A 124 -8.01 0.38 9.16
CA ASN A 124 -8.53 0.40 7.79
C ASN A 124 -7.68 -0.48 6.86
N ARG A 125 -8.30 -0.95 5.80
CA ARG A 125 -7.60 -1.65 4.72
C ARG A 125 -6.53 -0.72 4.14
N LYS A 126 -5.31 -1.24 4.06
CA LYS A 126 -4.21 -0.56 3.42
C LYS A 126 -3.94 -1.18 2.06
N VAL A 127 -3.92 -0.35 1.04
CA VAL A 127 -3.64 -0.77 -0.33
C VAL A 127 -2.35 -0.11 -0.79
N MET A 128 -1.47 -0.92 -1.38
CA MET A 128 -0.30 -0.39 -2.07
C MET A 128 -0.71 0.12 -3.44
N TYR A 129 -0.32 1.34 -3.75
CA TYR A 129 -0.51 1.94 -5.05
C TYR A 129 0.83 2.26 -5.70
N TYR A 130 0.89 2.16 -7.00
CA TYR A 130 1.97 2.70 -7.80
C TYR A 130 1.45 3.77 -8.76
N PHE A 131 2.28 4.76 -9.04
CA PHE A 131 1.94 5.83 -9.98
C PHE A 131 2.33 5.41 -11.40
N ASP A 132 1.33 5.24 -12.26
CA ASP A 132 1.51 4.95 -13.69
C ASP A 132 1.75 6.27 -14.43
N LYS A 133 3.02 6.55 -14.75
CA LYS A 133 3.42 7.77 -15.48
C LYS A 133 2.84 7.85 -16.88
N GLY A 134 2.53 6.72 -17.51
CA GLY A 134 1.97 6.69 -18.85
C GLY A 134 0.51 7.11 -18.92
N GLN A 135 -0.21 6.92 -17.82
CA GLN A 135 -1.63 7.26 -17.71
C GLN A 135 -1.90 8.40 -16.71
N ASP A 136 -0.85 8.93 -16.09
CA ASP A 136 -0.91 9.99 -15.08
C ASP A 136 -1.89 9.67 -13.94
N MET A 137 -1.85 8.41 -13.45
CA MET A 137 -2.77 7.95 -12.42
C MET A 137 -2.15 6.92 -11.47
N TRP A 138 -2.66 6.88 -10.25
CA TRP A 138 -2.35 5.83 -9.29
C TRP A 138 -3.16 4.57 -9.59
N ARG A 139 -2.50 3.42 -9.50
CA ARG A 139 -3.11 2.10 -9.69
C ARG A 139 -2.83 1.22 -8.49
N ALA A 140 -3.85 0.52 -8.03
CA ALA A 140 -3.68 -0.48 -6.99
C ALA A 140 -2.74 -1.60 -7.47
N LEU A 141 -1.77 -1.92 -6.62
CA LEU A 141 -0.82 -3.01 -6.85
C LEU A 141 -1.24 -4.22 -6.01
N PRO A 142 -1.47 -5.38 -6.63
CA PRO A 142 -1.72 -6.60 -5.88
C PRO A 142 -0.64 -6.82 -4.82
N SER A 143 -1.06 -6.91 -3.57
CA SER A 143 -0.13 -6.92 -2.44
C SER A 143 -0.64 -7.80 -1.31
N SER A 144 0.25 -8.25 -0.45
CA SER A 144 -0.04 -9.00 0.77
C SER A 144 0.43 -8.22 1.99
N ILE A 145 -0.38 -8.24 3.04
CA ILE A 145 -0.03 -7.64 4.33
C ILE A 145 0.63 -8.68 5.23
N ASP A 146 1.68 -8.28 5.89
CA ASP A 146 2.34 -8.99 6.98
C ASP A 146 2.17 -8.16 8.25
N LEU A 147 1.18 -8.52 9.05
CA LEU A 147 0.83 -7.78 10.26
C LEU A 147 1.87 -7.95 11.39
N GLU A 148 2.59 -9.08 11.42
CA GLU A 148 3.64 -9.31 12.43
C GLU A 148 4.80 -8.34 12.22
N SER A 149 5.18 -8.13 10.96
CA SER A 149 6.25 -7.20 10.58
C SER A 149 5.75 -5.78 10.30
N ASN A 150 4.43 -5.55 10.36
CA ASN A 150 3.77 -4.28 10.02
C ASN A 150 4.16 -3.73 8.64
N ILE A 151 4.22 -4.59 7.63
CA ILE A 151 4.59 -4.25 6.26
C ILE A 151 3.59 -4.77 5.24
N ILE A 152 3.51 -4.10 4.10
CA ILE A 152 2.83 -4.60 2.90
C ILE A 152 3.87 -4.93 1.84
N ARG A 153 3.72 -6.12 1.23
CA ARG A 153 4.62 -6.65 0.21
C ARG A 153 3.92 -6.77 -1.12
N ALA A 154 4.63 -6.47 -2.19
CA ALA A 154 4.18 -6.67 -3.56
C ALA A 154 5.30 -7.19 -4.45
N VAL A 155 4.90 -7.68 -5.62
CA VAL A 155 5.80 -8.11 -6.69
C VAL A 155 5.54 -7.21 -7.89
N ILE A 156 6.59 -6.67 -8.49
CA ILE A 156 6.47 -5.71 -9.58
C ILE A 156 7.47 -6.04 -10.70
N TYR A 157 7.04 -5.86 -11.95
CA TYR A 157 7.87 -6.05 -13.15
C TYR A 157 8.38 -4.73 -13.74
N LEU A 158 8.18 -3.63 -13.02
CA LEU A 158 8.65 -2.32 -13.46
C LEU A 158 10.02 -2.03 -12.85
N PRO A 159 11.00 -1.58 -13.64
CA PRO A 159 12.32 -1.16 -13.16
C PRO A 159 12.30 0.22 -12.49
N TYR A 160 11.16 0.87 -12.42
CA TYR A 160 10.93 2.13 -11.71
C TYR A 160 9.49 2.20 -11.23
N ALA A 161 9.26 2.82 -10.09
CA ALA A 161 7.92 3.17 -9.63
C ALA A 161 7.96 4.27 -8.57
N ARG A 162 6.86 5.04 -8.49
CA ARG A 162 6.48 5.80 -7.30
C ARG A 162 5.42 4.98 -6.58
N LEU A 163 5.59 4.76 -5.28
CA LEU A 163 4.80 3.83 -4.49
C LEU A 163 4.38 4.48 -3.17
N ALA A 164 3.19 4.17 -2.69
CA ALA A 164 2.73 4.51 -1.36
C ALA A 164 1.63 3.55 -0.90
N LEU A 165 1.38 3.54 0.42
CA LEU A 165 0.21 2.92 1.01
C LEU A 165 -0.83 4.00 1.30
N PHE A 166 -2.09 3.70 1.00
CA PHE A 166 -3.22 4.52 1.37
C PHE A 166 -4.25 3.68 2.12
N ASP A 167 -4.92 4.30 3.09
CA ASP A 167 -6.09 3.74 3.74
C ASP A 167 -7.29 3.89 2.81
N GLU A 168 -7.97 2.80 2.48
CA GLU A 168 -9.27 2.88 1.85
C GLU A 168 -10.33 3.22 2.91
N PRO A 169 -10.92 4.42 2.87
CA PRO A 169 -11.73 4.92 3.99
C PRO A 169 -13.03 4.16 4.24
N ASP A 170 -13.55 3.45 3.25
CA ASP A 170 -14.85 2.77 3.31
C ASP A 170 -14.78 1.25 3.14
N ALA A 171 -13.60 0.65 3.15
CA ALA A 171 -13.46 -0.78 2.90
C ALA A 171 -13.62 -1.61 4.17
N THR A 172 -14.73 -1.46 4.85
CA THR A 172 -15.21 -2.48 5.81
C THR A 172 -15.79 -3.69 5.09
N THR A 173 -15.97 -3.60 3.77
CA THR A 173 -16.57 -4.63 2.93
C THR A 173 -15.70 -4.92 1.73
N TYR A 174 -15.40 -6.20 1.51
CA TYR A 174 -14.59 -6.69 0.40
C TYR A 174 -15.44 -7.60 -0.49
N GLU A 175 -15.47 -7.33 -1.78
CA GLU A 175 -16.11 -8.18 -2.79
C GLU A 175 -15.04 -8.79 -3.69
N ALA A 176 -14.90 -10.12 -3.64
CA ALA A 176 -13.93 -10.87 -4.41
C ALA A 176 -14.29 -12.37 -4.37
N TYR A 177 -13.32 -13.23 -4.64
CA TYR A 177 -13.53 -14.67 -4.55
C TYR A 177 -13.08 -15.25 -3.21
N ALA A 178 -13.81 -16.26 -2.74
CA ALA A 178 -13.41 -17.18 -1.68
C ALA A 178 -13.06 -18.53 -2.26
N SER A 179 -12.06 -19.18 -1.69
CA SER A 179 -11.86 -20.63 -1.85
C SER A 179 -11.84 -21.32 -0.49
N TRP A 180 -11.51 -22.60 -0.46
CA TRP A 180 -11.36 -23.32 0.79
C TRP A 180 -10.09 -24.17 0.78
N TYR A 181 -9.60 -24.49 1.97
CA TYR A 181 -8.41 -25.30 2.15
C TYR A 181 -8.66 -26.48 3.09
N PRO A 182 -8.14 -27.68 2.75
CA PRO A 182 -8.28 -28.89 3.56
C PRO A 182 -7.11 -29.02 4.52
N THR A 183 -7.05 -28.27 5.61
CA THR A 183 -5.93 -28.39 6.55
C THR A 183 -6.30 -29.09 7.83
N GLU A 184 -5.32 -29.73 8.49
CA GLU A 184 -5.47 -30.30 9.82
C GLU A 184 -5.73 -29.26 10.91
N LEU A 185 -5.42 -27.97 10.65
CA LEU A 185 -5.78 -26.82 11.49
C LEU A 185 -7.30 -26.75 11.72
N THR A 186 -8.10 -27.28 10.79
CA THR A 186 -9.56 -27.37 10.89
C THR A 186 -10.05 -28.15 12.09
N LYS A 187 -9.23 -29.05 12.72
CA LYS A 187 -9.64 -29.82 13.90
C LYS A 187 -9.87 -28.94 15.14
N ARG A 188 -9.15 -27.84 15.26
CA ARG A 188 -9.25 -26.91 16.41
C ARG A 188 -10.15 -25.69 16.14
N ASN A 189 -10.14 -25.17 14.91
CA ASN A 189 -10.90 -23.97 14.52
C ASN A 189 -11.74 -24.27 13.28
N ARG A 190 -12.88 -24.93 13.50
CA ARG A 190 -13.75 -25.43 12.40
C ARG A 190 -14.28 -24.31 11.53
N MET A 191 -14.54 -23.14 12.12
CA MET A 191 -15.09 -21.95 11.45
C MET A 191 -14.03 -20.86 11.33
N GLY A 192 -12.97 -21.15 10.60
CA GLY A 192 -11.87 -20.23 10.42
C GLY A 192 -11.62 -19.87 8.96
N CYS A 193 -10.78 -18.86 8.76
CA CYS A 193 -10.34 -18.45 7.43
C CYS A 193 -8.90 -17.94 7.45
N ALA A 194 -8.28 -17.95 6.28
CA ALA A 194 -7.09 -17.18 5.99
C ALA A 194 -7.50 -15.87 5.31
N SER A 195 -7.00 -14.75 5.78
CA SER A 195 -7.26 -13.43 5.21
C SER A 195 -5.99 -12.57 5.24
N ASN A 196 -5.81 -11.76 4.18
CA ASN A 196 -4.75 -10.74 4.09
C ASN A 196 -5.30 -9.33 4.37
N VAL A 197 -6.61 -9.20 4.62
CA VAL A 197 -7.29 -7.90 4.74
C VAL A 197 -7.77 -7.60 6.15
N TYR A 198 -7.89 -8.63 7.00
CA TYR A 198 -8.22 -8.47 8.41
C TYR A 198 -7.17 -9.11 9.30
N PRO A 199 -6.88 -8.53 10.48
CA PRO A 199 -5.96 -9.08 11.45
C PRO A 199 -6.35 -10.48 11.92
N MET A 200 -5.35 -11.22 12.43
CA MET A 200 -5.58 -12.48 13.14
C MET A 200 -6.59 -12.29 14.26
N ASP A 201 -7.36 -13.32 14.54
CA ASP A 201 -8.42 -13.36 15.56
C ASP A 201 -9.65 -12.48 15.28
N THR A 202 -9.66 -11.71 14.19
CA THR A 202 -10.85 -10.93 13.79
C THR A 202 -11.98 -11.86 13.37
N ALA A 203 -13.20 -11.61 13.86
CA ALA A 203 -14.42 -12.26 13.39
C ALA A 203 -14.97 -11.49 12.17
N VAL A 204 -15.25 -12.22 11.10
CA VAL A 204 -15.75 -11.66 9.85
C VAL A 204 -17.00 -12.39 9.37
N TRP A 205 -17.91 -11.65 8.76
CA TRP A 205 -18.97 -12.21 7.94
C TRP A 205 -18.43 -12.47 6.54
N VAL A 206 -18.77 -13.63 5.98
CA VAL A 206 -18.52 -13.97 4.58
C VAL A 206 -19.83 -14.42 3.97
N CYS A 207 -20.37 -13.62 3.06
CA CYS A 207 -21.67 -13.85 2.40
C CYS A 207 -21.47 -14.08 0.90
N ARG A 208 -22.29 -14.92 0.30
CA ARG A 208 -22.26 -15.09 -1.17
C ARG A 208 -22.74 -13.83 -1.87
N LEU A 209 -22.10 -13.46 -2.98
CA LEU A 209 -22.52 -12.29 -3.78
C LEU A 209 -23.83 -12.53 -4.53
N ASP A 210 -24.09 -13.75 -4.96
CA ASP A 210 -25.32 -14.11 -5.68
C ASP A 210 -26.52 -14.41 -4.76
N ASP A 211 -26.26 -14.59 -3.45
CA ASP A 211 -27.29 -14.84 -2.44
C ASP A 211 -26.80 -14.36 -1.06
N LEU A 212 -26.99 -13.08 -0.76
CA LEU A 212 -26.55 -12.45 0.48
C LEU A 212 -27.24 -12.98 1.76
N SER A 213 -28.23 -13.86 1.64
CA SER A 213 -28.81 -14.57 2.78
C SER A 213 -27.95 -15.75 3.24
N LYS A 214 -27.02 -16.22 2.40
CA LYS A 214 -26.07 -17.29 2.70
C LYS A 214 -24.75 -16.72 3.19
N CYS A 215 -24.64 -16.63 4.50
CA CYS A 215 -23.47 -16.10 5.17
C CYS A 215 -22.91 -17.12 6.18
N THR A 216 -21.61 -17.04 6.41
CA THR A 216 -20.93 -17.71 7.51
C THR A 216 -20.14 -16.70 8.32
N ILE A 217 -19.95 -17.00 9.61
CA ILE A 217 -19.03 -16.23 10.46
C ILE A 217 -17.74 -17.04 10.56
N SER A 218 -16.64 -16.41 10.17
CA SER A 218 -15.32 -17.01 10.27
C SER A 218 -14.37 -16.16 11.10
N ARG A 219 -13.48 -16.81 11.84
CA ARG A 219 -12.38 -16.14 12.52
C ARG A 219 -11.14 -16.20 11.65
N VAL A 220 -10.42 -15.09 11.52
CA VAL A 220 -9.12 -15.07 10.83
C VAL A 220 -8.11 -15.85 11.68
N ILE A 221 -7.64 -17.00 11.18
CA ILE A 221 -6.73 -17.91 11.86
C ILE A 221 -5.42 -18.14 11.12
N SER A 222 -5.28 -17.52 9.93
CA SER A 222 -4.10 -17.63 9.08
C SER A 222 -4.02 -16.45 8.14
N VAL A 223 -2.84 -16.24 7.57
CA VAL A 223 -2.56 -15.27 6.52
C VAL A 223 -2.75 -15.94 5.16
N GLY A 224 -3.31 -15.25 4.20
CA GLY A 224 -3.66 -15.69 2.84
C GLY A 224 -5.04 -15.13 2.45
N PRO A 225 -5.55 -15.43 1.27
CA PRO A 225 -4.94 -16.18 0.17
C PRO A 225 -3.77 -15.44 -0.48
N PHE A 226 -2.87 -16.21 -1.13
CA PHE A 226 -1.76 -15.67 -1.92
C PHE A 226 -2.04 -15.80 -3.43
N VAL A 227 -3.31 -15.79 -3.80
CA VAL A 227 -3.78 -15.92 -5.19
C VAL A 227 -4.61 -14.69 -5.53
N ASP A 228 -4.27 -14.05 -6.64
CA ASP A 228 -4.96 -12.84 -7.10
C ASP A 228 -6.46 -13.06 -7.29
N GLY A 229 -7.23 -12.04 -6.93
CA GLY A 229 -8.69 -12.05 -7.03
C GLY A 229 -9.40 -12.80 -5.90
N ARG A 230 -8.68 -13.41 -4.94
CA ARG A 230 -9.26 -14.00 -3.75
C ARG A 230 -9.04 -13.11 -2.52
N VAL A 231 -10.07 -12.97 -1.69
CA VAL A 231 -10.02 -12.17 -0.46
C VAL A 231 -9.95 -13.03 0.79
N VAL A 232 -10.39 -14.29 0.68
CA VAL A 232 -10.46 -15.21 1.80
C VAL A 232 -10.34 -16.66 1.33
N ASP A 233 -9.62 -17.47 2.09
CA ASP A 233 -9.67 -18.93 2.00
C ASP A 233 -10.32 -19.45 3.29
N LEU A 234 -11.50 -20.05 3.15
CA LEU A 234 -12.26 -20.57 4.26
C LEU A 234 -11.79 -21.98 4.65
N THR A 235 -11.97 -22.36 5.90
CA THR A 235 -11.94 -23.77 6.24
C THR A 235 -13.07 -24.47 5.50
N LYS A 236 -12.89 -25.75 5.19
CA LYS A 236 -13.93 -26.51 4.46
C LYS A 236 -15.31 -26.39 5.11
N MET A 237 -15.40 -26.44 6.42
CA MET A 237 -16.63 -26.36 7.17
C MET A 237 -17.30 -24.99 7.06
N ALA A 238 -16.53 -23.90 7.13
CA ALA A 238 -17.07 -22.55 6.91
C ALA A 238 -17.54 -22.37 5.47
N PHE A 239 -16.81 -22.93 4.50
CA PHE A 239 -17.22 -22.88 3.11
C PHE A 239 -18.51 -23.66 2.84
N GLU A 240 -18.72 -24.82 3.50
CA GLU A 240 -19.92 -25.68 3.36
C GLU A 240 -21.20 -24.94 3.80
N GLU A 241 -21.12 -23.94 4.68
CA GLU A 241 -22.27 -23.13 5.07
C GLU A 241 -22.76 -22.20 3.95
N ILE A 242 -21.86 -21.75 3.10
CA ILE A 242 -22.19 -20.81 2.02
C ILE A 242 -22.19 -21.44 0.63
N GLY A 243 -21.60 -22.62 0.47
CA GLY A 243 -21.52 -23.26 -0.84
C GLY A 243 -21.06 -24.71 -0.82
N ASN A 244 -21.05 -25.31 -2.00
CA ASN A 244 -20.54 -26.67 -2.17
C ASN A 244 -19.03 -26.63 -2.43
N PRO A 245 -18.18 -27.27 -1.60
CA PRO A 245 -16.74 -27.32 -1.80
C PRO A 245 -16.29 -27.90 -3.16
N ARG A 246 -17.13 -28.71 -3.81
CA ARG A 246 -16.85 -29.20 -5.16
C ARG A 246 -16.81 -28.11 -6.21
N GLY A 247 -17.46 -26.96 -5.97
CA GLY A 247 -17.39 -25.79 -6.84
C GLY A 247 -16.06 -25.04 -6.75
N GLY A 248 -15.32 -25.24 -5.68
CA GLY A 248 -13.95 -24.73 -5.49
C GLY A 248 -13.84 -23.24 -5.18
N ILE A 249 -14.59 -22.39 -5.87
CA ILE A 249 -14.51 -20.92 -5.77
C ILE A 249 -15.91 -20.32 -5.77
N LEU A 250 -16.13 -19.31 -4.92
CA LEU A 250 -17.36 -18.54 -4.82
C LEU A 250 -17.07 -17.05 -4.83
N GLY A 251 -17.92 -16.26 -5.50
CA GLY A 251 -17.97 -14.82 -5.29
C GLY A 251 -18.55 -14.49 -3.91
N VAL A 252 -17.82 -13.72 -3.12
CA VAL A 252 -18.22 -13.39 -1.75
C VAL A 252 -18.08 -11.91 -1.45
N ARG A 253 -18.88 -11.46 -0.48
CA ARG A 253 -18.71 -10.22 0.25
C ARG A 253 -18.24 -10.55 1.66
N MET A 254 -17.12 -9.97 2.07
CA MET A 254 -16.55 -10.15 3.41
C MET A 254 -16.51 -8.80 4.14
N PHE A 255 -16.92 -8.77 5.39
CA PHE A 255 -16.97 -7.58 6.22
C PHE A 255 -16.81 -7.92 7.71
N LEU A 256 -16.44 -6.92 8.52
CA LEU A 256 -16.32 -7.09 9.97
C LEU A 256 -17.66 -7.51 10.56
N ARG A 257 -17.57 -8.41 11.54
CA ARG A 257 -18.71 -8.66 12.42
C ARG A 257 -18.70 -7.57 13.47
N ASP A 258 -19.70 -6.70 13.46
CA ASP A 258 -19.96 -5.77 14.55
C ASP A 258 -20.25 -6.59 15.82
N GLU A 259 -19.63 -6.22 16.95
CA GLU A 259 -19.84 -6.86 18.24
C GLU A 259 -21.23 -6.58 18.82
#